data_8c227164a259e00b0e13e06ce2294de5
#
_entry.id   8c227164a259e00b0e13e06ce2294de5
#
_cell.length_a   1.000
_cell.length_b   1.000
_cell.length_c   1.000
_cell.angle_alpha   90.00
_cell.angle_beta   90.00
_cell.angle_gamma   90.00
#
_symmetry.space_group_name_H-M   'P 1'
#
loop_
_entity.id
_entity.type
_entity.pdbx_description
1 polymer ?
#
loop_
_entity_poly.entity_id
_entity_poly.type
_entity_poly.pdbx_seq_one_letter_code
_entity_poly.pdbx_strand_id
1 'polypeptide(L)'
;MSRRSIDLTDKVYDYLLDNSLREKPLFKKLRHVTAKMPMAGMQISPEQGQFMALLVELIGAKKAIEIGTFTGYSSLSVASAMPDDGHLWCCDVSEEFTSVARSFWKLAKVDKKITLTLAPATETVAKLVKKHKGTFDFAFIDADKANYDAY
;
A
#
# COMPACT_ATOMS: atom_id res chain seq x y z
N MET A 1 -28.63 2.71 -19.93
CA MET A 1 -27.58 2.55 -18.89
C MET A 1 -27.79 1.23 -18.22
N SER A 2 -26.76 0.37 -18.15
CA SER A 2 -26.81 -0.87 -17.40
C SER A 2 -27.01 -0.54 -15.91
N ARG A 3 -28.03 -1.12 -15.27
CA ARG A 3 -28.32 -0.91 -13.85
C ARG A 3 -27.67 -1.95 -12.95
N ARG A 4 -26.90 -2.90 -13.52
CA ARG A 4 -26.21 -3.96 -12.79
C ARG A 4 -24.79 -4.06 -13.29
N SER A 5 -23.82 -4.08 -12.39
CA SER A 5 -22.48 -4.56 -12.66
C SER A 5 -22.42 -6.08 -12.54
N ILE A 6 -21.36 -6.68 -13.06
CA ILE A 6 -21.09 -8.11 -12.90
C ILE A 6 -20.78 -8.35 -11.41
N ASP A 7 -21.50 -9.30 -10.79
CA ASP A 7 -21.19 -9.74 -9.44
C ASP A 7 -19.90 -10.56 -9.47
N LEU A 8 -18.98 -10.25 -8.56
CA LEU A 8 -17.76 -11.03 -8.36
C LEU A 8 -18.09 -12.22 -7.47
N THR A 9 -18.44 -13.35 -8.08
CA THR A 9 -18.65 -14.61 -7.34
C THR A 9 -17.31 -15.23 -6.94
N ASP A 10 -17.30 -16.10 -5.92
CA ASP A 10 -16.09 -16.80 -5.48
C ASP A 10 -15.37 -17.49 -6.66
N LYS A 11 -16.13 -18.16 -7.53
CA LYS A 11 -15.59 -18.81 -8.71
C LYS A 11 -14.89 -17.85 -9.68
N VAL A 12 -15.43 -16.66 -9.88
CA VAL A 12 -14.84 -15.64 -10.74
C VAL A 12 -13.61 -15.03 -10.06
N TYR A 13 -13.65 -14.85 -8.74
CA TYR A 13 -12.52 -14.36 -7.97
C TYR A 13 -11.36 -15.36 -7.97
N ASP A 14 -11.63 -16.64 -7.74
CA ASP A 14 -10.62 -17.71 -7.83
C ASP A 14 -9.98 -17.75 -9.23
N TYR A 15 -10.79 -17.67 -10.27
CA TYR A 15 -10.28 -17.59 -11.65
C TYR A 15 -9.38 -16.37 -11.88
N LEU A 16 -9.76 -15.20 -11.35
CA LEU A 16 -8.95 -13.98 -11.40
C LEU A 16 -7.58 -14.21 -10.75
N LEU A 17 -7.56 -14.75 -9.53
CA LEU A 17 -6.32 -15.00 -8.81
C LEU A 17 -5.42 -16.02 -9.52
N ASP A 18 -6.00 -17.13 -9.97
CA ASP A 18 -5.26 -18.22 -10.63
C ASP A 18 -4.63 -17.80 -11.96
N ASN A 19 -5.28 -16.89 -12.69
CA ASN A 19 -4.85 -16.51 -14.03
C ASN A 19 -4.09 -15.18 -14.11
N SER A 20 -4.29 -14.25 -13.18
CA SER A 20 -3.67 -12.92 -13.21
C SER A 20 -2.63 -12.68 -12.14
N LEU A 21 -2.76 -13.31 -10.98
CA LEU A 21 -1.89 -13.02 -9.85
C LEU A 21 -0.50 -13.63 -10.02
N ARG A 22 0.54 -12.80 -9.83
CA ARG A 22 1.97 -13.17 -9.87
C ARG A 22 2.66 -12.82 -8.56
N GLU A 23 2.02 -13.19 -7.46
CA GLU A 23 2.47 -12.85 -6.11
C GLU A 23 3.79 -13.54 -5.76
N LYS A 24 4.79 -12.76 -5.39
CA LYS A 24 6.08 -13.28 -4.93
C LYS A 24 5.94 -13.98 -3.57
N PRO A 25 6.76 -15.01 -3.26
CA PRO A 25 6.66 -15.76 -1.99
C PRO A 25 6.71 -14.89 -0.74
N LEU A 26 7.49 -13.79 -0.74
CA LEU A 26 7.61 -12.87 0.37
C LEU A 26 6.28 -12.13 0.65
N PHE A 27 5.57 -11.73 -0.38
CA PHE A 27 4.27 -11.06 -0.28
C PHE A 27 3.22 -12.02 0.28
N LYS A 28 3.19 -13.24 -0.23
CA LYS A 28 2.32 -14.31 0.29
C LYS A 28 2.60 -14.58 1.77
N LYS A 29 3.88 -14.57 2.18
CA LYS A 29 4.27 -14.73 3.59
C LYS A 29 3.74 -13.57 4.44
N LEU A 30 3.84 -12.33 3.98
CA LEU A 30 3.28 -11.17 4.68
C LEU A 30 1.78 -11.33 4.89
N ARG A 31 1.02 -11.69 3.85
CA ARG A 31 -0.43 -11.94 3.97
C ARG A 31 -0.76 -13.01 5.00
N HIS A 32 0.00 -14.13 5.03
CA HIS A 32 -0.20 -15.19 6.02
C HIS A 32 0.13 -14.76 7.46
N VAL A 33 1.11 -13.88 7.66
CA VAL A 33 1.40 -13.29 8.97
C VAL A 33 0.25 -12.38 9.38
N THR A 34 -0.17 -11.48 8.51
CA THR A 34 -1.27 -10.53 8.76
C THR A 34 -2.58 -11.25 9.05
N ALA A 35 -2.88 -12.33 8.35
CA ALA A 35 -4.12 -13.11 8.56
C ALA A 35 -4.28 -13.68 9.99
N LYS A 36 -3.19 -13.73 10.76
CA LYS A 36 -3.18 -14.20 12.17
C LYS A 36 -3.23 -13.05 13.17
N MET A 37 -3.23 -11.82 12.70
CA MET A 37 -3.20 -10.62 13.54
C MET A 37 -4.62 -10.06 13.76
N PRO A 38 -4.82 -9.28 14.84
CA PRO A 38 -6.02 -8.46 14.96
C PRO A 38 -6.21 -7.58 13.72
N MET A 39 -7.45 -7.30 13.34
CA MET A 39 -7.80 -6.43 12.22
C MET A 39 -7.30 -6.93 10.85
N ALA A 40 -7.03 -8.22 10.68
CA ALA A 40 -6.52 -8.81 9.42
C ALA A 40 -7.30 -8.39 8.16
N GLY A 41 -8.61 -8.14 8.32
CA GLY A 41 -9.48 -7.67 7.22
C GLY A 41 -9.18 -6.26 6.71
N MET A 42 -8.28 -5.50 7.35
CA MET A 42 -7.83 -4.20 6.83
C MET A 42 -6.77 -4.33 5.73
N GLN A 43 -6.19 -5.51 5.55
CA GLN A 43 -5.19 -5.70 4.50
C GLN A 43 -5.84 -5.66 3.12
N ILE A 44 -5.25 -4.92 2.19
CA ILE A 44 -5.67 -4.94 0.79
C ILE A 44 -5.50 -6.33 0.17
N SER A 45 -6.26 -6.62 -0.87
CA SER A 45 -6.15 -7.87 -1.61
C SER A 45 -4.86 -7.95 -2.45
N PRO A 46 -4.40 -9.17 -2.78
CA PRO A 46 -3.15 -9.32 -3.52
C PRO A 46 -3.23 -8.78 -4.96
N GLU A 47 -4.36 -8.89 -5.62
CA GLU A 47 -4.58 -8.34 -6.95
C GLU A 47 -4.61 -6.80 -6.93
N GLN A 48 -5.13 -6.18 -5.85
CA GLN A 48 -5.05 -4.74 -5.67
C GLN A 48 -3.59 -4.28 -5.52
N GLY A 49 -2.80 -4.98 -4.71
CA GLY A 49 -1.37 -4.68 -4.57
C GLY A 49 -0.62 -4.82 -5.89
N GLN A 50 -0.91 -5.86 -6.67
CA GLN A 50 -0.33 -6.05 -8.00
C GLN A 50 -0.75 -4.95 -8.98
N PHE A 51 -2.01 -4.52 -8.94
CA PHE A 51 -2.50 -3.43 -9.79
C PHE A 51 -1.84 -2.09 -9.44
N MET A 52 -1.69 -1.79 -8.16
CA MET A 52 -0.97 -0.59 -7.72
C MET A 52 0.49 -0.60 -8.18
N ALA A 53 1.17 -1.74 -8.08
CA ALA A 53 2.53 -1.90 -8.60
C ALA A 53 2.60 -1.62 -10.12
N LEU A 54 1.66 -2.16 -10.89
CA LEU A 54 1.55 -1.89 -12.32
C LEU A 54 1.37 -0.40 -12.63
N LEU A 55 0.49 0.30 -11.90
CA LEU A 55 0.27 1.73 -12.08
C LEU A 55 1.55 2.53 -11.80
N VAL A 56 2.25 2.21 -10.71
CA VAL A 56 3.51 2.85 -10.32
C VAL A 56 4.59 2.67 -11.39
N GLU A 57 4.71 1.47 -11.95
CA GLU A 57 5.63 1.19 -13.06
C GLU A 57 5.24 1.95 -14.34
N LEU A 58 3.97 1.93 -14.72
CA LEU A 58 3.48 2.58 -15.94
C LEU A 58 3.71 4.09 -15.97
N ILE A 59 3.53 4.76 -14.83
CA ILE A 59 3.75 6.23 -14.74
C ILE A 59 5.19 6.59 -14.39
N GLY A 60 6.05 5.60 -14.10
CA GLY A 60 7.43 5.83 -13.66
C GLY A 60 7.51 6.60 -12.35
N ALA A 61 6.61 6.33 -11.40
CA ALA A 61 6.50 7.08 -10.16
C ALA A 61 7.80 7.05 -9.35
N LYS A 62 8.30 8.22 -8.98
CA LYS A 62 9.49 8.40 -8.12
C LYS A 62 9.13 8.90 -6.73
N LYS A 63 8.03 9.59 -6.56
CA LYS A 63 7.56 10.09 -5.27
C LYS A 63 6.15 9.63 -5.02
N ALA A 64 5.97 8.82 -3.98
CA ALA A 64 4.67 8.30 -3.59
C ALA A 64 4.37 8.58 -2.11
N ILE A 65 3.09 8.68 -1.77
CA ILE A 65 2.62 8.79 -0.40
C ILE A 65 1.56 7.72 -0.12
N GLU A 66 1.62 7.14 1.07
CA GLU A 66 0.64 6.20 1.58
C GLU A 66 0.10 6.67 2.92
N ILE A 67 -1.21 6.75 3.06
CA ILE A 67 -1.90 7.13 4.28
C ILE A 67 -2.72 5.92 4.76
N GLY A 68 -2.29 5.33 5.87
CA GLY A 68 -2.73 4.02 6.33
C GLY A 68 -1.83 2.91 5.80
N THR A 69 -0.86 2.50 6.61
CA THR A 69 0.18 1.52 6.21
C THR A 69 -0.14 0.11 6.70
N PHE A 70 -0.72 0.00 7.89
CA PHE A 70 -1.02 -1.27 8.53
C PHE A 70 0.20 -2.18 8.58
N THR A 71 0.09 -3.45 8.11
CA THR A 71 1.20 -4.41 8.04
C THR A 71 2.07 -4.25 6.79
N GLY A 72 1.77 -3.27 5.93
CA GLY A 72 2.65 -2.82 4.86
C GLY A 72 2.58 -3.61 3.56
N TYR A 73 1.48 -4.29 3.25
CA TYR A 73 1.35 -5.01 1.97
C TYR A 73 1.30 -4.05 0.78
N SER A 74 0.54 -2.95 0.90
CA SER A 74 0.45 -1.90 -0.10
C SER A 74 1.78 -1.19 -0.32
N SER A 75 2.42 -0.72 0.76
CA SER A 75 3.73 -0.07 0.69
C SER A 75 4.83 -0.98 0.16
N LEU A 76 4.80 -2.28 0.50
CA LEU A 76 5.71 -3.27 -0.07
C LEU A 76 5.52 -3.40 -1.58
N SER A 77 4.25 -3.41 -2.05
CA SER A 77 3.91 -3.49 -3.47
C SER A 77 4.40 -2.26 -4.24
N VAL A 78 4.08 -1.07 -3.74
CA VAL A 78 4.47 0.21 -4.33
C VAL A 78 5.99 0.38 -4.34
N ALA A 79 6.65 0.24 -3.19
CA ALA A 79 8.09 0.44 -3.09
C ALA A 79 8.91 -0.58 -3.91
N SER A 80 8.38 -1.81 -4.09
CA SER A 80 9.03 -2.82 -4.94
C SER A 80 8.93 -2.50 -6.43
N ALA A 81 7.92 -1.75 -6.84
CA ALA A 81 7.69 -1.33 -8.22
C ALA A 81 8.39 0.00 -8.56
N MET A 82 8.71 0.81 -7.57
CA MET A 82 9.41 2.08 -7.76
C MET A 82 10.86 1.87 -8.19
N PRO A 83 11.44 2.78 -9.02
CA PRO A 83 12.86 2.76 -9.38
C PRO A 83 13.76 2.95 -8.15
N ASP A 84 15.06 2.70 -8.31
CA ASP A 84 16.01 2.74 -7.18
C ASP A 84 16.14 4.12 -6.53
N ASP A 85 15.90 5.18 -7.29
CA ASP A 85 15.84 6.57 -6.83
C ASP A 85 14.44 7.00 -6.36
N GLY A 86 13.48 6.06 -6.31
CA GLY A 86 12.13 6.31 -5.84
C GLY A 86 12.03 6.41 -4.32
N HIS A 87 11.03 7.15 -3.82
CA HIS A 87 10.79 7.32 -2.40
C HIS A 87 9.30 7.31 -2.05
N LEU A 88 8.93 6.51 -1.06
CA LEU A 88 7.58 6.35 -0.52
C LEU A 88 7.52 6.89 0.91
N TRP A 89 6.65 7.87 1.14
CA TRP A 89 6.29 8.33 2.49
C TRP A 89 5.06 7.58 2.99
N CYS A 90 5.22 6.87 4.10
CA CYS A 90 4.15 6.12 4.76
C CYS A 90 3.72 6.81 6.05
N CYS A 91 2.41 6.96 6.24
CA CYS A 91 1.82 7.54 7.43
C CYS A 91 0.94 6.51 8.14
N ASP A 92 1.19 6.30 9.43
CA ASP A 92 0.39 5.41 10.28
C ASP A 92 0.47 5.89 11.73
N VAL A 93 -0.38 5.35 12.60
CA VAL A 93 -0.36 5.63 14.04
C VAL A 93 0.03 4.40 14.86
N SER A 94 0.07 3.22 14.28
CA SER A 94 0.30 1.96 14.99
C SER A 94 1.73 1.45 14.84
N GLU A 95 2.50 1.52 15.91
CA GLU A 95 3.81 0.86 15.98
C GLU A 95 3.69 -0.66 15.88
N GLU A 96 2.65 -1.25 16.48
CA GLU A 96 2.43 -2.69 16.48
C GLU A 96 2.35 -3.23 15.04
N PHE A 97 1.45 -2.70 14.24
CA PHE A 97 1.25 -3.15 12.87
C PHE A 97 2.45 -2.81 11.97
N THR A 98 2.96 -1.60 12.07
CA THR A 98 4.06 -1.14 11.20
C THR A 98 5.41 -1.77 11.54
N SER A 99 5.59 -2.37 12.73
CA SER A 99 6.76 -3.18 13.04
C SER A 99 6.88 -4.40 12.11
N VAL A 100 5.73 -5.00 11.77
CA VAL A 100 5.64 -6.07 10.76
C VAL A 100 6.05 -5.53 9.38
N ALA A 101 5.49 -4.40 8.97
CA ALA A 101 5.81 -3.75 7.70
C ALA A 101 7.33 -3.53 7.56
N ARG A 102 7.97 -2.90 8.55
CA ARG A 102 9.42 -2.67 8.56
C ARG A 102 10.24 -3.94 8.39
N SER A 103 9.79 -5.04 9.00
CA SER A 103 10.47 -6.33 8.89
C SER A 103 10.43 -6.87 7.45
N PHE A 104 9.29 -6.77 6.79
CA PHE A 104 9.12 -7.22 5.40
C PHE A 104 9.77 -6.29 4.39
N TRP A 105 9.78 -4.98 4.62
CA TRP A 105 10.53 -4.02 3.76
C TRP A 105 12.03 -4.33 3.76
N LYS A 106 12.62 -4.65 4.94
CA LYS A 106 14.01 -5.08 5.03
C LYS A 106 14.28 -6.38 4.28
N LEU A 107 13.40 -7.38 4.43
CA LEU A 107 13.53 -8.65 3.71
C LEU A 107 13.44 -8.45 2.19
N ALA A 108 12.62 -7.51 1.73
CA ALA A 108 12.50 -7.14 0.32
C ALA A 108 13.61 -6.20 -0.16
N LYS A 109 14.45 -5.66 0.74
CA LYS A 109 15.50 -4.66 0.46
C LYS A 109 14.96 -3.34 -0.10
N VAL A 110 13.73 -2.97 0.27
CA VAL A 110 13.09 -1.69 -0.12
C VAL A 110 13.00 -0.69 1.02
N ASP A 111 13.45 -1.05 2.21
CA ASP A 111 13.41 -0.23 3.42
C ASP A 111 14.08 1.16 3.23
N LYS A 112 15.11 1.25 2.40
CA LYS A 112 15.80 2.50 2.09
C LYS A 112 14.97 3.47 1.25
N LYS A 113 13.98 2.96 0.52
CA LYS A 113 13.03 3.76 -0.27
C LYS A 113 11.87 4.30 0.56
N ILE A 114 11.71 3.85 1.82
CA ILE A 114 10.51 4.11 2.61
C ILE A 114 10.83 4.96 3.85
N THR A 115 10.10 6.03 4.02
CA THR A 115 10.06 6.80 5.27
C THR A 115 8.71 6.59 5.94
N LEU A 116 8.71 5.96 7.11
CA LEU A 116 7.50 5.81 7.93
C LEU A 116 7.45 6.91 9.01
N THR A 117 6.32 7.58 9.10
CA THR A 117 6.01 8.53 10.17
C THR A 117 4.84 8.01 11.00
N LEU A 118 5.08 7.83 12.30
CA LEU A 118 4.08 7.44 13.28
C LEU A 118 3.50 8.68 13.96
N ALA A 119 2.45 9.21 13.40
CA ALA A 119 1.71 10.38 13.88
C ALA A 119 0.35 10.45 13.18
N PRO A 120 -0.60 11.27 13.67
CA PRO A 120 -1.80 11.58 12.91
C PRO A 120 -1.44 12.02 11.49
N ALA A 121 -2.04 11.38 10.49
CA ALA A 121 -1.66 11.58 9.09
C ALA A 121 -1.88 13.02 8.63
N THR A 122 -2.91 13.71 9.14
CA THR A 122 -3.16 15.14 8.88
C THR A 122 -1.97 16.02 9.24
N GLU A 123 -1.29 15.74 10.36
CA GLU A 123 -0.09 16.48 10.77
C GLU A 123 1.11 16.18 9.86
N THR A 124 1.25 14.90 9.48
CA THR A 124 2.34 14.47 8.61
C THR A 124 2.16 15.03 7.20
N VAL A 125 0.96 14.95 6.64
CA VAL A 125 0.62 15.51 5.32
C VAL A 125 0.85 17.02 5.31
N ALA A 126 0.40 17.76 6.33
CA ALA A 126 0.64 19.21 6.43
C ALA A 126 2.14 19.59 6.41
N LYS A 127 3.00 18.74 6.99
CA LYS A 127 4.47 18.95 6.94
C LYS A 127 5.04 18.60 5.55
N LEU A 128 4.55 17.53 4.93
CA LEU A 128 5.00 17.08 3.61
C LEU A 128 4.60 18.07 2.52
N VAL A 129 3.38 18.61 2.57
CA VAL A 129 2.90 19.63 1.61
C VAL A 129 3.81 20.84 1.59
N LYS A 130 4.32 21.31 2.73
CA LYS A 130 5.25 22.44 2.78
C LYS A 130 6.54 22.22 1.98
N LYS A 131 7.00 20.96 1.87
CA LYS A 131 8.28 20.60 1.22
C LYS A 131 8.10 20.01 -0.17
N HIS A 132 6.96 19.36 -0.42
CA HIS A 132 6.77 18.49 -1.58
C HIS A 132 5.49 18.78 -2.37
N LYS A 133 4.87 19.96 -2.17
CA LYS A 133 3.64 20.35 -2.90
C LYS A 133 3.80 20.19 -4.40
N GLY A 134 2.86 19.45 -5.02
CA GLY A 134 2.84 19.25 -6.46
C GLY A 134 3.96 18.36 -7.02
N THR A 135 4.66 17.57 -6.17
CA THR A 135 5.76 16.72 -6.60
C THR A 135 5.51 15.22 -6.43
N PHE A 136 4.39 14.82 -5.84
CA PHE A 136 4.01 13.41 -5.74
C PHE A 136 3.44 12.92 -7.05
N ASP A 137 3.88 11.75 -7.47
CA ASP A 137 3.44 11.07 -8.70
C ASP A 137 2.30 10.09 -8.39
N PHE A 138 2.27 9.54 -7.17
CA PHE A 138 1.30 8.53 -6.74
C PHE A 138 0.88 8.74 -5.29
N ALA A 139 -0.40 8.59 -4.99
CA ALA A 139 -0.93 8.59 -3.62
C ALA A 139 -1.89 7.42 -3.42
N PHE A 140 -1.75 6.74 -2.28
CA PHE A 140 -2.70 5.74 -1.83
C PHE A 140 -3.23 6.14 -0.45
N ILE A 141 -4.55 6.30 -0.34
CA ILE A 141 -5.23 6.74 0.88
C ILE A 141 -6.19 5.63 1.30
N ASP A 142 -5.83 4.91 2.37
CA ASP A 142 -6.63 3.82 2.93
C ASP A 142 -6.55 3.88 4.47
N ALA A 143 -7.02 4.99 5.02
CA ALA A 143 -7.03 5.26 6.45
C ALA A 143 -8.47 5.50 6.95
N ASP A 144 -8.59 6.23 8.05
CA ASP A 144 -9.89 6.58 8.62
C ASP A 144 -10.67 7.53 7.71
N LYS A 145 -11.87 7.13 7.34
CA LYS A 145 -12.71 7.87 6.38
C LYS A 145 -13.18 9.23 6.88
N ALA A 146 -13.16 9.45 8.20
CA ALA A 146 -13.56 10.72 8.79
C ALA A 146 -12.62 11.88 8.43
N ASN A 147 -11.37 11.58 8.06
CA ASN A 147 -10.34 12.57 7.73
C ASN A 147 -9.99 12.66 6.23
N TYR A 148 -10.75 11.98 5.35
CA TYR A 148 -10.45 11.98 3.91
C TYR A 148 -10.40 13.37 3.29
N ASP A 149 -11.26 14.30 3.73
CA ASP A 149 -11.27 15.69 3.25
C ASP A 149 -10.05 16.50 3.71
N ALA A 150 -9.33 16.00 4.72
CA ALA A 150 -8.15 16.66 5.29
C ALA A 150 -6.82 16.12 4.73
N TYR A 151 -6.85 14.98 4.02
CA TYR A 151 -5.70 14.38 3.35
C TYR A 151 -5.57 14.92 1.92
#